data_29e916baac44ee54ff6f6998956c7b38
#
_entry.id   29e916baac44ee54ff6f6998956c7b38
#
_cell.length_a   1.000
_cell.length_b   1.000
_cell.length_c   1.000
_cell.angle_alpha   90.00
_cell.angle_beta   90.00
_cell.angle_gamma   90.00
#
_symmetry.space_group_name_H-M   'P 1'
#
loop_
_entity.id
_entity.type
_entity.pdbx_description
1 polymer ?
#
loop_
_entity_poly.entity_id
_entity_poly.type
_entity_poly.pdbx_seq_one_letter_code
_entity_poly.pdbx_strand_id
1 'polypeptide(L)'
;MITTATLNKRLPIFTTSVCRYASTLAQQHPPPANDPKTSIFDISTKVYKETDIEKHNDTKFITHPIFPHPSFPQEECEKVMFEHREPKTLGDKISYHGMRFCRSAFDKVTGYKKLSGTDIREHDGTRYEMTEGKWLTRVIFLESIAGVPGFVASFIRHLHSLRLLKRDKAWIETLLDEAYNERMHLLTFIKLGKPSWFTRSIIYAGQGVFANIFFLCYLANPRFCHRFVGYLEEEAVSTYTHLVHELETPGKLTGFNDMKIPEIAVQYWPELTENSSFKDLILRIRADEAKHREVNHTLANLNQKSDRNPFAMQIEDYDKPQPNYGLKVTKGTGWEREDLKL
;
A
#
# COMPACT_ATOMS: atom_id res chain seq x y z
N MET A 1 4.44 69.15 15.08
CA MET A 1 5.20 68.23 15.92
C MET A 1 4.60 66.86 15.75
N ILE A 2 5.23 66.01 14.91
CA ILE A 2 4.80 64.65 14.64
C ILE A 2 5.89 63.76 15.16
N THR A 3 5.59 62.98 16.22
CA THR A 3 6.48 62.02 16.85
C THR A 3 6.40 60.69 16.12
N THR A 4 7.50 60.27 15.54
CA THR A 4 7.70 58.96 14.93
C THR A 4 7.94 57.90 16.00
N ALA A 5 7.05 56.93 16.15
CA ALA A 5 7.23 55.72 16.96
C ALA A 5 7.77 54.59 16.08
N THR A 6 9.01 54.22 16.35
CA THR A 6 9.67 53.05 15.72
C THR A 6 9.16 51.77 16.33
N LEU A 7 8.48 50.94 15.52
CA LEU A 7 7.99 49.64 15.90
C LEU A 7 9.04 48.55 15.56
N ASN A 8 9.78 48.14 16.58
CA ASN A 8 10.73 47.00 16.45
C ASN A 8 9.98 45.68 16.72
N LYS A 9 9.45 45.05 15.69
CA LYS A 9 8.88 43.68 15.76
C LYS A 9 9.95 42.67 15.35
N ARG A 10 10.53 42.01 16.32
CA ARG A 10 11.33 40.80 16.11
C ARG A 10 10.40 39.66 15.69
N LEU A 11 10.65 39.05 14.53
CA LEU A 11 10.04 37.82 14.09
C LEU A 11 10.54 36.65 14.95
N PRO A 12 9.69 35.72 15.41
CA PRO A 12 10.15 34.54 16.13
C PRO A 12 10.81 33.57 15.15
N ILE A 13 12.00 33.15 15.47
CA ILE A 13 12.77 32.14 14.74
C ILE A 13 12.13 30.78 14.99
N PHE A 14 11.56 30.19 13.96
CA PHE A 14 10.99 28.82 13.93
C PHE A 14 12.12 27.77 13.85
N THR A 15 12.92 27.58 14.88
CA THR A 15 14.03 26.59 14.85
C THR A 15 14.04 25.59 16.00
N THR A 16 13.07 25.57 16.90
CA THR A 16 13.16 24.68 18.08
C THR A 16 12.15 23.51 18.11
N SER A 17 11.18 23.45 17.19
CA SER A 17 10.12 22.42 17.27
C SER A 17 10.51 21.09 16.60
N VAL A 18 11.32 21.11 15.54
CA VAL A 18 11.70 19.89 14.79
C VAL A 18 12.70 19.03 15.58
N CYS A 19 13.63 19.67 16.32
CA CYS A 19 14.59 18.92 17.14
C CYS A 19 13.97 18.23 18.36
N ARG A 20 12.89 18.76 18.93
CA ARG A 20 12.22 18.12 20.08
C ARG A 20 11.45 16.86 19.70
N TYR A 21 10.86 16.80 18.49
CA TYR A 21 10.19 15.59 18.02
C TYR A 21 11.17 14.44 17.75
N ALA A 22 12.34 14.74 17.21
CA ALA A 22 13.38 13.74 16.99
C ALA A 22 13.96 13.19 18.31
N SER A 23 14.10 14.04 19.35
CA SER A 23 14.61 13.62 20.66
C SER A 23 13.59 12.80 21.46
N THR A 24 12.28 13.04 21.29
CA THR A 24 11.24 12.29 22.01
C THR A 24 11.05 10.89 21.44
N LEU A 25 11.27 10.70 20.12
CA LEU A 25 11.28 9.38 19.49
C LEU A 25 12.52 8.55 19.85
N ALA A 26 13.65 9.21 20.17
CA ALA A 26 14.89 8.53 20.59
C ALA A 26 14.86 8.07 22.04
N GLN A 27 13.99 8.63 22.89
CA GLN A 27 13.94 8.30 24.32
C GLN A 27 13.02 7.12 24.68
N GLN A 28 12.23 6.58 23.72
CA GLN A 28 11.25 5.55 24.06
C GLN A 28 11.76 4.12 24.18
N HIS A 29 12.93 3.76 23.65
CA HIS A 29 13.58 2.46 23.94
C HIS A 29 15.09 2.57 23.73
N PRO A 30 15.93 2.45 24.78
CA PRO A 30 17.33 2.19 24.56
C PRO A 30 17.45 0.81 23.86
N PRO A 31 18.35 0.66 22.88
CA PRO A 31 18.58 -0.64 22.26
C PRO A 31 19.01 -1.62 23.36
N PRO A 32 18.54 -2.88 23.33
CA PRO A 32 19.03 -3.90 24.25
C PRO A 32 20.54 -3.99 24.08
N ALA A 33 21.26 -3.84 25.18
CA ALA A 33 22.69 -3.98 25.20
C ALA A 33 23.05 -5.42 24.78
N ASN A 34 23.96 -5.51 23.80
CA ASN A 34 24.70 -6.71 23.42
C ASN A 34 23.93 -7.82 22.70
N ASP A 35 23.60 -7.59 21.42
CA ASP A 35 23.59 -8.66 20.42
C ASP A 35 24.78 -8.43 19.46
N PRO A 36 25.84 -9.27 19.49
CA PRO A 36 27.13 -8.95 18.85
C PRO A 36 27.17 -9.14 17.33
N LYS A 37 26.03 -9.26 16.64
CA LYS A 37 26.00 -9.58 15.20
C LYS A 37 25.08 -8.72 14.32
N THR A 38 24.45 -7.68 14.82
CA THR A 38 23.64 -6.81 13.97
C THR A 38 24.54 -5.78 13.28
N SER A 39 24.79 -5.99 11.99
CA SER A 39 25.37 -4.96 11.11
C SER A 39 24.51 -3.69 11.17
N ILE A 40 25.15 -2.50 11.17
CA ILE A 40 24.48 -1.21 11.07
C ILE A 40 23.56 -1.15 9.83
N PHE A 41 23.86 -1.96 8.82
CA PHE A 41 23.11 -2.07 7.55
C PHE A 41 22.12 -3.25 7.51
N ASP A 42 21.73 -3.75 8.67
CA ASP A 42 20.72 -4.84 8.73
C ASP A 42 19.34 -4.32 8.33
N ILE A 43 18.83 -4.82 7.20
CA ILE A 43 17.49 -4.50 6.69
C ILE A 43 16.41 -5.46 7.22
N SER A 44 16.74 -6.33 8.19
CA SER A 44 15.80 -7.31 8.71
C SER A 44 14.64 -6.71 9.49
N THR A 45 13.54 -7.44 9.52
CA THR A 45 12.40 -7.16 10.41
C THR A 45 12.32 -8.27 11.45
N LYS A 46 12.32 -7.88 12.72
CA LYS A 46 12.08 -8.83 13.82
C LYS A 46 10.59 -9.16 13.86
N VAL A 47 10.27 -10.43 13.70
CA VAL A 47 8.89 -10.94 13.87
C VAL A 47 8.54 -10.89 15.36
N TYR A 48 7.37 -10.37 15.70
CA TYR A 48 6.86 -10.35 17.06
C TYR A 48 6.33 -11.72 17.45
N LYS A 49 6.54 -12.10 18.72
CA LYS A 49 5.85 -13.23 19.34
C LYS A 49 4.45 -12.78 19.77
N GLU A 50 3.54 -13.72 19.97
CA GLU A 50 2.17 -13.47 20.42
C GLU A 50 2.10 -12.50 21.62
N THR A 51 2.92 -12.73 22.64
CA THR A 51 2.99 -11.88 23.85
C THR A 51 3.43 -10.43 23.56
N ASP A 52 4.17 -10.19 22.49
CA ASP A 52 4.59 -8.85 22.09
C ASP A 52 3.48 -8.15 21.30
N ILE A 53 2.70 -8.89 20.50
CA ILE A 53 1.54 -8.37 19.77
C ILE A 53 0.48 -7.87 20.76
N GLU A 54 0.17 -8.65 21.78
CA GLU A 54 -0.79 -8.28 22.83
C GLU A 54 -0.37 -7.00 23.59
N LYS A 55 0.92 -6.83 23.90
CA LYS A 55 1.43 -5.61 24.55
C LYS A 55 1.34 -4.37 23.67
N HIS A 56 1.31 -4.53 22.34
CA HIS A 56 1.22 -3.43 21.39
C HIS A 56 -0.21 -3.15 20.91
N ASN A 57 -1.19 -3.94 21.33
CA ASN A 57 -2.60 -3.65 21.13
C ASN A 57 -3.02 -2.54 22.08
N ASP A 58 -3.14 -1.33 21.56
CA ASP A 58 -3.65 -0.20 22.33
C ASP A 58 -5.16 -0.10 22.14
N THR A 59 -5.91 -0.84 22.98
CA THR A 59 -7.36 -0.90 22.96
C THR A 59 -8.04 0.40 23.44
N LYS A 60 -7.27 1.34 23.99
CA LYS A 60 -7.83 2.59 24.55
C LYS A 60 -8.11 3.66 23.47
N PHE A 61 -7.52 3.53 22.30
CA PHE A 61 -7.63 4.51 21.22
C PHE A 61 -8.08 3.88 19.90
N ILE A 62 -9.07 3.00 19.98
CA ILE A 62 -9.70 2.40 18.82
C ILE A 62 -10.59 3.45 18.14
N THR A 63 -10.33 3.72 16.87
CA THR A 63 -11.20 4.56 16.04
C THR A 63 -11.88 3.69 14.99
N HIS A 64 -13.16 3.96 14.74
CA HIS A 64 -13.84 3.31 13.61
C HIS A 64 -13.17 3.71 12.30
N PRO A 65 -13.04 2.78 11.34
CA PRO A 65 -12.53 3.10 10.00
C PRO A 65 -13.32 4.25 9.37
N ILE A 66 -12.63 5.23 8.80
CA ILE A 66 -13.26 6.36 8.09
C ILE A 66 -13.88 5.86 6.78
N PHE A 67 -13.17 4.97 6.10
CA PHE A 67 -13.66 4.24 4.93
C PHE A 67 -13.90 2.79 5.36
N PRO A 68 -15.17 2.36 5.44
CA PRO A 68 -15.48 0.98 5.80
C PRO A 68 -15.05 0.06 4.65
N HIS A 69 -14.34 -1.01 5.00
CA HIS A 69 -13.93 -2.01 4.01
C HIS A 69 -15.16 -2.74 3.44
N PRO A 70 -15.26 -2.90 2.11
CA PRO A 70 -16.28 -3.78 1.53
C PRO A 70 -16.04 -5.21 1.97
N SER A 71 -17.13 -5.93 2.23
CA SER A 71 -17.06 -7.33 2.62
C SER A 71 -16.66 -8.21 1.43
N PHE A 72 -15.56 -8.97 1.58
CA PHE A 72 -15.09 -9.92 0.57
C PHE A 72 -15.23 -11.35 1.08
N PRO A 73 -16.20 -12.14 0.55
CA PRO A 73 -16.34 -13.54 0.91
C PRO A 73 -15.04 -14.33 0.67
N GLN A 74 -14.73 -15.28 1.56
CA GLN A 74 -13.53 -16.11 1.49
C GLN A 74 -13.34 -16.75 0.10
N GLU A 75 -14.42 -17.32 -0.44
CA GLU A 75 -14.41 -17.97 -1.75
C GLU A 75 -14.03 -17.03 -2.91
N GLU A 76 -14.36 -15.74 -2.81
CA GLU A 76 -13.99 -14.75 -3.81
C GLU A 76 -12.53 -14.33 -3.66
N CYS A 77 -12.04 -14.17 -2.41
CA CYS A 77 -10.64 -13.91 -2.15
C CYS A 77 -9.72 -15.03 -2.65
N GLU A 78 -10.13 -16.30 -2.51
CA GLU A 78 -9.37 -17.45 -3.00
C GLU A 78 -9.27 -17.49 -4.53
N LYS A 79 -10.30 -17.03 -5.23
CA LYS A 79 -10.36 -16.98 -6.70
C LYS A 79 -9.56 -15.85 -7.34
N VAL A 80 -8.98 -14.96 -6.56
CA VAL A 80 -8.17 -13.87 -7.12
C VAL A 80 -6.98 -14.42 -7.90
N MET A 81 -6.93 -14.06 -9.19
CA MET A 81 -5.90 -14.51 -10.13
C MET A 81 -4.98 -13.36 -10.52
N PHE A 82 -3.73 -13.71 -10.82
CA PHE A 82 -2.85 -12.79 -11.51
C PHE A 82 -3.36 -12.55 -12.93
N GLU A 83 -3.54 -11.29 -13.28
CA GLU A 83 -3.90 -10.84 -14.62
C GLU A 83 -2.95 -9.72 -15.03
N HIS A 84 -2.51 -9.73 -16.27
CA HIS A 84 -1.61 -8.73 -16.83
C HIS A 84 -2.31 -7.94 -17.95
N ARG A 85 -2.20 -6.62 -17.88
CA ARG A 85 -2.65 -5.74 -18.95
C ARG A 85 -1.50 -5.47 -19.92
N GLU A 86 -1.64 -5.93 -21.15
CA GLU A 86 -0.70 -5.63 -22.21
C GLU A 86 -0.59 -4.12 -22.49
N PRO A 87 0.65 -3.58 -22.55
CA PRO A 87 0.86 -2.16 -22.83
C PRO A 87 0.46 -1.79 -24.26
N LYS A 88 -0.63 -1.03 -24.42
CA LYS A 88 -1.18 -0.66 -25.75
C LYS A 88 -0.53 0.59 -26.34
N THR A 89 -0.28 1.60 -25.50
CA THR A 89 0.27 2.90 -25.94
C THR A 89 1.75 3.06 -25.58
N LEU A 90 2.42 4.06 -26.14
CA LEU A 90 3.79 4.40 -25.73
C LEU A 90 3.85 4.77 -24.25
N GLY A 91 2.85 5.50 -23.75
CA GLY A 91 2.73 5.84 -22.32
C GLY A 91 2.60 4.59 -21.45
N ASP A 92 1.80 3.60 -21.86
CA ASP A 92 1.66 2.33 -21.14
C ASP A 92 3.00 1.58 -21.11
N LYS A 93 3.75 1.54 -22.25
CA LYS A 93 5.07 0.90 -22.32
C LYS A 93 6.07 1.56 -21.38
N ILE A 94 6.12 2.90 -21.33
CA ILE A 94 7.00 3.63 -20.42
C ILE A 94 6.61 3.36 -18.97
N SER A 95 5.31 3.39 -18.63
CA SER A 95 4.81 3.05 -17.30
C SER A 95 5.20 1.62 -16.88
N TYR A 96 4.98 0.66 -17.75
CA TYR A 96 5.31 -0.74 -17.51
C TYR A 96 6.82 -0.96 -17.29
N HIS A 97 7.66 -0.48 -18.19
CA HIS A 97 9.11 -0.64 -18.04
C HIS A 97 9.67 0.13 -16.84
N GLY A 98 9.11 1.32 -16.54
CA GLY A 98 9.47 2.08 -15.35
C GLY A 98 9.13 1.32 -14.08
N MET A 99 7.93 0.74 -13.99
CA MET A 99 7.52 -0.10 -12.87
C MET A 99 8.39 -1.35 -12.75
N ARG A 100 8.68 -2.05 -13.87
CA ARG A 100 9.58 -3.22 -13.90
C ARG A 100 10.99 -2.90 -13.41
N PHE A 101 11.50 -1.71 -13.73
CA PHE A 101 12.77 -1.22 -13.21
C PHE A 101 12.73 -1.03 -11.70
N CYS A 102 11.72 -0.32 -11.20
CA CYS A 102 11.51 -0.12 -9.75
C CYS A 102 11.39 -1.46 -9.02
N ARG A 103 10.60 -2.41 -9.58
CA ARG A 103 10.47 -3.76 -9.04
C ARG A 103 11.80 -4.50 -8.98
N SER A 104 12.58 -4.46 -10.04
CA SER A 104 13.90 -5.13 -10.07
C SER A 104 14.87 -4.55 -9.03
N ALA A 105 14.85 -3.23 -8.82
CA ALA A 105 15.65 -2.59 -7.79
C ALA A 105 15.19 -3.02 -6.38
N PHE A 106 13.88 -3.02 -6.16
CA PHE A 106 13.27 -3.44 -4.90
C PHE A 106 13.55 -4.92 -4.57
N ASP A 107 13.43 -5.82 -5.55
CA ASP A 107 13.71 -7.24 -5.38
C ASP A 107 15.17 -7.48 -4.97
N LYS A 108 16.11 -6.72 -5.56
CA LYS A 108 17.54 -6.80 -5.16
C LYS A 108 17.77 -6.31 -3.73
N VAL A 109 17.13 -5.21 -3.34
CA VAL A 109 17.26 -4.64 -1.97
C VAL A 109 16.67 -5.59 -0.93
N THR A 110 15.51 -6.19 -1.20
CA THR A 110 14.82 -7.10 -0.26
C THR A 110 15.32 -8.55 -0.33
N GLY A 111 16.27 -8.85 -1.23
CA GLY A 111 16.80 -10.22 -1.39
C GLY A 111 15.77 -11.21 -1.94
N TYR A 112 14.75 -10.72 -2.65
CA TYR A 112 13.73 -11.54 -3.28
C TYR A 112 14.14 -11.94 -4.70
N LYS A 113 13.78 -13.16 -5.07
CA LYS A 113 13.89 -13.63 -6.45
C LYS A 113 12.61 -14.37 -6.84
N LYS A 114 12.03 -13.97 -7.97
CA LYS A 114 10.85 -14.64 -8.52
C LYS A 114 11.21 -16.08 -8.88
N LEU A 115 10.29 -17.01 -8.64
CA LEU A 115 10.43 -18.41 -9.06
C LEU A 115 10.56 -18.48 -10.59
N SER A 116 11.43 -19.36 -11.08
CA SER A 116 11.60 -19.61 -12.50
C SER A 116 10.56 -20.60 -13.05
N GLY A 117 9.95 -21.38 -12.18
CA GLY A 117 8.94 -22.37 -12.49
C GLY A 117 7.84 -22.46 -11.43
N THR A 118 7.26 -23.64 -11.27
CA THR A 118 6.19 -23.94 -10.29
C THR A 118 6.73 -24.49 -8.96
N ASP A 119 8.04 -24.73 -8.85
CA ASP A 119 8.63 -25.24 -7.62
C ASP A 119 8.78 -24.14 -6.59
N ILE A 120 7.91 -24.16 -5.59
CA ILE A 120 7.89 -23.20 -4.49
C ILE A 120 9.13 -23.29 -3.59
N ARG A 121 9.88 -24.39 -3.67
CA ARG A 121 11.12 -24.65 -2.91
C ARG A 121 12.40 -24.32 -3.69
N GLU A 122 12.29 -23.81 -4.90
CA GLU A 122 13.44 -23.47 -5.78
C GLU A 122 14.55 -22.69 -5.06
N HIS A 123 14.20 -21.89 -4.08
CA HIS A 123 15.14 -20.99 -3.38
C HIS A 123 15.50 -21.45 -1.97
N ASP A 124 14.98 -22.59 -1.49
CA ASP A 124 15.27 -23.13 -0.15
C ASP A 124 16.78 -23.33 0.04
N GLY A 125 17.29 -22.96 1.22
CA GLY A 125 18.74 -23.04 1.54
C GLY A 125 19.62 -22.02 0.80
N THR A 126 19.06 -21.16 -0.05
CA THR A 126 19.80 -20.12 -0.74
C THR A 126 19.64 -18.75 -0.07
N ARG A 127 20.43 -17.76 -0.47
CA ARG A 127 20.27 -16.37 -0.02
C ARG A 127 18.90 -15.76 -0.40
N TYR A 128 18.19 -16.36 -1.33
CA TYR A 128 16.89 -15.89 -1.85
C TYR A 128 15.72 -16.56 -1.15
N GLU A 129 15.98 -17.53 -0.26
CA GLU A 129 14.94 -18.09 0.59
C GLU A 129 14.23 -16.99 1.36
N MET A 130 12.90 -17.00 1.29
CA MET A 130 12.07 -16.04 1.99
C MET A 130 11.70 -16.58 3.36
N THR A 131 12.19 -15.92 4.41
CA THR A 131 11.81 -16.15 5.79
C THR A 131 10.70 -15.20 6.22
N GLU A 132 10.05 -15.47 7.35
CA GLU A 132 9.01 -14.59 7.93
C GLU A 132 9.50 -13.14 8.07
N GLY A 133 10.73 -12.96 8.57
CA GLY A 133 11.32 -11.62 8.72
C GLY A 133 11.57 -10.92 7.39
N LYS A 134 11.99 -11.65 6.34
CA LYS A 134 12.14 -11.08 4.99
C LYS A 134 10.79 -10.75 4.37
N TRP A 135 9.77 -11.60 4.56
CA TRP A 135 8.42 -11.31 4.10
C TRP A 135 7.86 -10.06 4.77
N LEU A 136 7.95 -9.95 6.10
CA LEU A 136 7.50 -8.73 6.80
C LEU A 136 8.28 -7.49 6.36
N THR A 137 9.61 -7.58 6.16
CA THR A 137 10.41 -6.48 5.63
C THR A 137 9.88 -6.04 4.26
N ARG A 138 9.62 -7.02 3.39
CA ARG A 138 9.17 -6.76 2.02
C ARG A 138 7.80 -6.11 1.99
N VAL A 139 6.81 -6.67 2.69
CA VAL A 139 5.45 -6.12 2.71
C VAL A 139 5.39 -4.75 3.40
N ILE A 140 6.06 -4.56 4.55
CA ILE A 140 6.15 -3.25 5.22
C ILE A 140 6.72 -2.18 4.28
N PHE A 141 7.74 -2.53 3.49
CA PHE A 141 8.33 -1.60 2.52
C PHE A 141 7.36 -1.31 1.38
N LEU A 142 6.71 -2.33 0.81
CA LEU A 142 5.74 -2.16 -0.28
C LEU A 142 4.59 -1.24 0.14
N GLU A 143 3.91 -1.56 1.24
CA GLU A 143 2.75 -0.82 1.74
C GLU A 143 3.11 0.62 2.15
N SER A 144 4.35 0.85 2.61
CA SER A 144 4.81 2.21 2.92
C SER A 144 4.91 3.11 1.69
N ILE A 145 5.05 2.53 0.50
CA ILE A 145 5.11 3.23 -0.79
C ILE A 145 3.74 3.22 -1.48
N ALA A 146 2.99 2.10 -1.39
CA ALA A 146 1.72 1.92 -2.07
C ALA A 146 0.64 2.93 -1.64
N GLY A 147 0.62 3.33 -0.38
CA GLY A 147 -0.29 4.39 0.10
C GLY A 147 -0.02 5.81 -0.44
N VAL A 148 1.10 6.04 -1.13
CA VAL A 148 1.46 7.38 -1.64
C VAL A 148 0.64 7.79 -2.86
N PRO A 149 0.48 6.95 -3.91
CA PRO A 149 -0.21 7.33 -5.14
C PRO A 149 -1.63 7.84 -4.95
N GLY A 150 -2.46 7.08 -4.27
CA GLY A 150 -3.86 7.46 -4.00
C GLY A 150 -3.97 8.78 -3.24
N PHE A 151 -3.13 8.96 -2.21
CA PHE A 151 -3.10 10.20 -1.43
C PHE A 151 -2.64 11.41 -2.27
N VAL A 152 -1.54 11.30 -3.01
CA VAL A 152 -1.03 12.40 -3.84
C VAL A 152 -2.00 12.75 -4.96
N ALA A 153 -2.58 11.74 -5.61
CA ALA A 153 -3.56 11.95 -6.67
C ALA A 153 -4.82 12.66 -6.13
N SER A 154 -5.38 12.18 -5.01
CA SER A 154 -6.54 12.80 -4.38
C SER A 154 -6.26 14.23 -3.93
N PHE A 155 -5.10 14.50 -3.33
CA PHE A 155 -4.68 15.84 -2.91
C PHE A 155 -4.62 16.82 -4.08
N ILE A 156 -3.96 16.45 -5.17
CA ILE A 156 -3.86 17.30 -6.37
C ILE A 156 -5.24 17.56 -6.96
N ARG A 157 -6.08 16.52 -7.09
CA ARG A 157 -7.44 16.64 -7.64
C ARG A 157 -8.32 17.50 -6.74
N HIS A 158 -8.22 17.34 -5.42
CA HIS A 158 -8.95 18.15 -4.44
C HIS A 158 -8.63 19.64 -4.61
N LEU A 159 -7.35 20.02 -4.62
CA LEU A 159 -6.94 21.40 -4.84
C LEU A 159 -7.37 21.92 -6.22
N HIS A 160 -7.31 21.09 -7.25
CA HIS A 160 -7.75 21.46 -8.60
C HIS A 160 -9.26 21.74 -8.65
N SER A 161 -10.07 20.88 -8.02
CA SER A 161 -11.53 21.06 -7.95
C SER A 161 -11.92 22.37 -7.23
N LEU A 162 -11.24 22.70 -6.14
CA LEU A 162 -11.44 23.95 -5.40
C LEU A 162 -11.06 25.18 -6.23
N ARG A 163 -9.92 25.17 -6.91
CA ARG A 163 -9.47 26.30 -7.75
C ARG A 163 -10.41 26.57 -8.91
N LEU A 164 -10.98 25.52 -9.48
CA LEU A 164 -11.89 25.64 -10.63
C LEU A 164 -13.36 25.73 -10.22
N LEU A 165 -13.68 25.63 -8.94
CA LEU A 165 -15.06 25.55 -8.42
C LEU A 165 -15.88 24.47 -9.15
N LYS A 166 -15.26 23.29 -9.39
CA LYS A 166 -15.86 22.18 -10.12
C LYS A 166 -15.87 20.90 -9.28
N ARG A 167 -16.91 20.11 -9.47
CA ARG A 167 -16.99 18.76 -8.87
C ARG A 167 -15.97 17.84 -9.53
N ASP A 168 -15.29 17.01 -8.73
CA ASP A 168 -14.29 16.04 -9.21
C ASP A 168 -14.90 14.71 -9.69
N LYS A 169 -16.23 14.56 -9.62
CA LYS A 169 -16.96 13.39 -10.13
C LYS A 169 -16.60 12.08 -9.43
N ALA A 170 -16.40 12.16 -8.12
CA ALA A 170 -16.13 11.06 -7.19
C ALA A 170 -14.79 10.32 -7.41
N TRP A 171 -13.81 10.96 -8.04
CA TRP A 171 -12.46 10.39 -8.13
C TRP A 171 -11.68 10.55 -6.83
N ILE A 172 -11.85 11.68 -6.13
CA ILE A 172 -11.14 11.98 -4.88
C ILE A 172 -11.45 10.93 -3.84
N GLU A 173 -12.71 10.59 -3.65
CA GLU A 173 -13.18 9.66 -2.64
C GLU A 173 -12.56 8.27 -2.84
N THR A 174 -12.58 7.74 -4.07
CA THR A 174 -12.00 6.43 -4.37
C THR A 174 -10.48 6.40 -4.18
N LEU A 175 -9.78 7.49 -4.55
CA LEU A 175 -8.33 7.58 -4.35
C LEU A 175 -7.94 7.72 -2.88
N LEU A 176 -8.77 8.39 -2.07
CA LEU A 176 -8.58 8.45 -0.61
C LEU A 176 -8.87 7.11 0.05
N ASP A 177 -9.91 6.41 -0.39
CA ASP A 177 -10.26 5.07 0.08
C ASP A 177 -9.10 4.08 -0.18
N GLU A 178 -8.57 4.05 -1.41
CA GLU A 178 -7.39 3.27 -1.78
C GLU A 178 -6.18 3.62 -0.87
N ALA A 179 -5.84 4.91 -0.73
CA ALA A 179 -4.74 5.33 0.12
C ALA A 179 -4.95 4.98 1.60
N TYR A 180 -6.19 5.00 2.08
CA TYR A 180 -6.52 4.58 3.44
C TYR A 180 -6.42 3.06 3.61
N ASN A 181 -6.87 2.30 2.62
CA ASN A 181 -6.75 0.84 2.61
C ASN A 181 -5.28 0.41 2.67
N GLU A 182 -4.40 0.97 1.83
CA GLU A 182 -2.94 0.76 1.87
C GLU A 182 -2.34 1.10 3.25
N ARG A 183 -2.81 2.17 3.86
CA ARG A 183 -2.42 2.50 5.23
C ARG A 183 -2.83 1.43 6.22
N MET A 184 -3.99 0.80 6.07
CA MET A 184 -4.45 -0.28 6.94
C MET A 184 -3.63 -1.55 6.77
N HIS A 185 -3.21 -1.89 5.53
CA HIS A 185 -2.23 -2.94 5.26
C HIS A 185 -0.94 -2.68 6.03
N LEU A 186 -0.34 -1.50 5.85
CA LEU A 186 0.89 -1.12 6.54
C LEU A 186 0.75 -1.20 8.07
N LEU A 187 -0.30 -0.61 8.64
CA LEU A 187 -0.53 -0.59 10.08
C LEU A 187 -0.69 -2.00 10.65
N THR A 188 -1.31 -2.90 9.92
CA THR A 188 -1.44 -4.30 10.28
C THR A 188 -0.07 -4.98 10.31
N PHE A 189 0.75 -4.83 9.26
CA PHE A 189 2.06 -5.46 9.21
C PHE A 189 3.05 -4.93 10.26
N ILE A 190 3.03 -3.64 10.60
CA ILE A 190 3.89 -3.12 11.68
C ILE A 190 3.47 -3.57 13.08
N LYS A 191 2.27 -4.12 13.25
CA LYS A 191 1.87 -4.81 14.49
C LYS A 191 2.45 -6.23 14.57
N LEU A 192 2.80 -6.83 13.44
CA LEU A 192 3.35 -8.19 13.35
C LEU A 192 4.87 -8.23 13.41
N GLY A 193 5.54 -7.11 13.16
CA GLY A 193 6.99 -7.07 13.19
C GLY A 193 7.59 -5.68 13.36
N LYS A 194 8.81 -5.64 13.88
CA LYS A 194 9.57 -4.42 14.10
C LYS A 194 10.67 -4.30 13.05
N PRO A 195 10.51 -3.42 12.04
CA PRO A 195 11.57 -3.17 11.08
C PRO A 195 12.79 -2.54 11.76
N SER A 196 13.99 -2.87 11.28
CA SER A 196 15.25 -2.33 11.77
C SER A 196 15.29 -0.80 11.61
N TRP A 197 16.17 -0.12 12.34
CA TRP A 197 16.38 1.31 12.17
C TRP A 197 16.80 1.65 10.74
N PHE A 198 17.65 0.83 10.15
CA PHE A 198 18.12 1.03 8.78
C PHE A 198 17.00 0.88 7.75
N THR A 199 16.15 -0.16 7.89
CA THR A 199 14.96 -0.33 7.05
C THR A 199 14.03 0.89 7.13
N ARG A 200 13.79 1.42 8.33
CA ARG A 200 12.98 2.64 8.52
C ARG A 200 13.58 3.85 7.81
N SER A 201 14.90 4.01 7.86
CA SER A 201 15.61 5.10 7.19
C SER A 201 15.49 5.01 5.67
N ILE A 202 15.62 3.80 5.10
CA ILE A 202 15.43 3.56 3.66
C ILE A 202 13.97 3.86 3.25
N ILE A 203 12.99 3.38 4.02
CA ILE A 203 11.57 3.66 3.77
C ILE A 203 11.32 5.17 3.78
N TYR A 204 11.81 5.87 4.80
CA TYR A 204 11.63 7.32 4.91
C TYR A 204 12.20 8.07 3.70
N ALA A 205 13.45 7.76 3.32
CA ALA A 205 14.09 8.37 2.17
C ALA A 205 13.39 7.98 0.85
N GLY A 206 13.10 6.70 0.66
CA GLY A 206 12.43 6.17 -0.53
C GLY A 206 11.03 6.76 -0.73
N GLN A 207 10.23 6.82 0.34
CA GLN A 207 8.90 7.43 0.30
C GLN A 207 8.98 8.92 -0.04
N GLY A 208 9.92 9.68 0.55
CA GLY A 208 10.11 11.09 0.25
C GLY A 208 10.46 11.33 -1.22
N VAL A 209 11.38 10.56 -1.78
CA VAL A 209 11.74 10.64 -3.20
C VAL A 209 10.56 10.26 -4.09
N PHE A 210 9.91 9.13 -3.81
CA PHE A 210 8.79 8.63 -4.60
C PHE A 210 7.60 9.59 -4.60
N ALA A 211 7.22 10.13 -3.42
CA ALA A 211 6.10 11.06 -3.31
C ALA A 211 6.31 12.34 -4.14
N ASN A 212 7.51 12.91 -4.11
CA ASN A 212 7.82 14.10 -4.89
C ASN A 212 7.84 13.83 -6.40
N ILE A 213 8.44 12.72 -6.84
CA ILE A 213 8.46 12.33 -8.25
C ILE A 213 7.02 12.06 -8.72
N PHE A 214 6.25 11.29 -7.97
CA PHE A 214 4.86 10.97 -8.29
C PHE A 214 3.99 12.22 -8.37
N PHE A 215 4.17 13.17 -7.44
CA PHE A 215 3.49 14.46 -7.45
C PHE A 215 3.74 15.23 -8.77
N LEU A 216 4.99 15.37 -9.18
CA LEU A 216 5.35 16.05 -10.43
C LEU A 216 4.82 15.31 -11.67
N CYS A 217 4.93 13.99 -11.67
CA CYS A 217 4.38 13.16 -12.74
C CYS A 217 2.86 13.27 -12.84
N TYR A 218 2.15 13.30 -11.71
CA TYR A 218 0.69 13.41 -11.69
C TYR A 218 0.21 14.79 -12.19
N LEU A 219 0.93 15.85 -11.85
CA LEU A 219 0.67 17.18 -12.43
C LEU A 219 0.85 17.20 -13.95
N ALA A 220 1.83 16.49 -14.47
CA ALA A 220 2.14 16.43 -15.91
C ALA A 220 1.16 15.51 -16.67
N ASN A 221 0.91 14.32 -16.15
CA ASN A 221 0.09 13.31 -16.83
C ASN A 221 -0.54 12.31 -15.82
N PRO A 222 -1.75 12.61 -15.29
CA PRO A 222 -2.45 11.71 -14.36
C PRO A 222 -2.70 10.31 -14.93
N ARG A 223 -3.03 10.21 -16.22
CA ARG A 223 -3.27 8.93 -16.91
C ARG A 223 -2.05 8.01 -16.84
N PHE A 224 -0.86 8.57 -17.07
CA PHE A 224 0.40 7.84 -16.95
C PHE A 224 0.60 7.29 -15.53
N CYS A 225 0.31 8.12 -14.51
CA CYS A 225 0.45 7.73 -13.11
C CYS A 225 -0.52 6.61 -12.73
N HIS A 226 -1.80 6.69 -13.10
CA HIS A 226 -2.75 5.61 -12.88
C HIS A 226 -2.32 4.31 -13.59
N ARG A 227 -1.78 4.40 -14.81
CA ARG A 227 -1.27 3.22 -15.50
C ARG A 227 -0.07 2.59 -14.79
N PHE A 228 0.83 3.43 -14.27
CA PHE A 228 1.98 2.98 -13.48
C PHE A 228 1.53 2.27 -12.20
N VAL A 229 0.56 2.84 -11.48
CA VAL A 229 -0.02 2.21 -10.28
C VAL A 229 -0.70 0.90 -10.64
N GLY A 230 -1.51 0.84 -11.70
CA GLY A 230 -2.12 -0.41 -12.16
C GLY A 230 -1.10 -1.55 -12.34
N TYR A 231 0.08 -1.26 -12.94
CA TYR A 231 1.15 -2.24 -13.04
C TYR A 231 1.85 -2.54 -11.71
N LEU A 232 1.90 -1.57 -10.80
CA LEU A 232 2.41 -1.79 -9.44
C LEU A 232 1.52 -2.79 -8.69
N GLU A 233 0.21 -2.66 -8.79
CA GLU A 233 -0.75 -3.55 -8.15
C GLU A 233 -0.79 -4.95 -8.82
N GLU A 234 -0.49 -5.08 -10.12
CA GLU A 234 -0.25 -6.39 -10.72
C GLU A 234 0.88 -7.15 -10.01
N GLU A 235 1.98 -6.44 -9.69
CA GLU A 235 3.12 -7.04 -8.99
C GLU A 235 2.83 -7.26 -7.49
N ALA A 236 1.96 -6.45 -6.87
CA ALA A 236 1.48 -6.68 -5.52
C ALA A 236 0.65 -7.97 -5.46
N VAL A 237 -0.34 -8.16 -6.33
CA VAL A 237 -1.10 -9.41 -6.45
C VAL A 237 -0.18 -10.62 -6.67
N SER A 238 0.83 -10.50 -7.55
CA SER A 238 1.81 -11.56 -7.79
C SER A 238 2.62 -11.88 -6.53
N THR A 239 3.03 -10.87 -5.77
CA THR A 239 3.81 -11.00 -4.53
C THR A 239 2.99 -11.71 -3.45
N TYR A 240 1.75 -11.28 -3.21
CA TYR A 240 0.86 -11.90 -2.24
C TYR A 240 0.43 -13.31 -2.65
N THR A 241 0.27 -13.58 -3.95
CA THR A 241 0.02 -14.93 -4.45
C THR A 241 1.20 -15.87 -4.12
N HIS A 242 2.44 -15.40 -4.30
CA HIS A 242 3.61 -16.19 -3.91
C HIS A 242 3.63 -16.44 -2.39
N LEU A 243 3.36 -15.42 -1.57
CA LEU A 243 3.28 -15.59 -0.11
C LEU A 243 2.21 -16.60 0.30
N VAL A 244 1.02 -16.57 -0.32
CA VAL A 244 -0.05 -17.56 -0.08
C VAL A 244 0.44 -18.97 -0.40
N HIS A 245 1.10 -19.19 -1.53
CA HIS A 245 1.63 -20.51 -1.90
C HIS A 245 2.69 -20.99 -0.92
N GLU A 246 3.55 -20.12 -0.40
CA GLU A 246 4.51 -20.50 0.64
C GLU A 246 3.82 -20.85 1.97
N LEU A 247 2.78 -20.10 2.37
CA LEU A 247 1.97 -20.41 3.56
C LEU A 247 1.22 -21.74 3.45
N GLU A 248 0.85 -22.15 2.24
CA GLU A 248 0.20 -23.44 1.97
C GLU A 248 1.19 -24.61 1.87
N THR A 249 2.49 -24.31 1.73
CA THR A 249 3.51 -25.34 1.57
C THR A 249 3.94 -25.88 2.94
N PRO A 250 3.78 -27.19 3.21
CA PRO A 250 4.13 -27.78 4.50
C PRO A 250 5.58 -27.49 4.91
N GLY A 251 5.78 -27.01 6.14
CA GLY A 251 7.10 -26.72 6.70
C GLY A 251 7.73 -25.40 6.28
N LYS A 252 7.08 -24.59 5.42
CA LYS A 252 7.49 -23.20 5.14
C LYS A 252 6.75 -22.22 6.05
N LEU A 253 7.41 -21.13 6.40
CA LEU A 253 6.85 -20.00 7.15
C LEU A 253 6.06 -20.43 8.41
N THR A 254 6.56 -21.47 9.11
CA THR A 254 5.86 -22.03 10.28
C THR A 254 5.67 -21.03 11.42
N GLY A 255 6.52 -19.99 11.49
CA GLY A 255 6.38 -18.91 12.45
C GLY A 255 5.14 -18.03 12.26
N PHE A 256 4.46 -18.12 11.11
CA PHE A 256 3.18 -17.46 10.88
C PHE A 256 1.96 -18.30 11.28
N ASN A 257 2.12 -19.62 11.51
CA ASN A 257 1.00 -20.50 11.84
C ASN A 257 0.33 -20.15 13.17
N ASP A 258 1.15 -19.78 14.17
CA ASP A 258 0.68 -19.44 15.51
C ASP A 258 0.52 -17.93 15.73
N MET A 259 0.56 -17.17 14.64
CA MET A 259 0.48 -15.71 14.71
C MET A 259 -0.98 -15.25 14.83
N LYS A 260 -1.28 -14.57 15.93
CA LYS A 260 -2.59 -13.93 16.09
C LYS A 260 -2.77 -12.76 15.13
N ILE A 261 -3.97 -12.64 14.59
CA ILE A 261 -4.35 -11.48 13.79
C ILE A 261 -4.43 -10.24 14.66
N PRO A 262 -3.77 -9.13 14.31
CA PRO A 262 -3.86 -7.88 15.05
C PRO A 262 -5.29 -7.36 15.11
N GLU A 263 -5.69 -6.82 16.25
CA GLU A 263 -7.03 -6.28 16.47
C GLU A 263 -7.43 -5.24 15.41
N ILE A 264 -6.47 -4.41 14.97
CA ILE A 264 -6.70 -3.43 13.91
C ILE A 264 -7.16 -4.09 12.60
N ALA A 265 -6.68 -5.29 12.28
CA ALA A 265 -7.10 -6.03 11.10
C ALA A 265 -8.52 -6.60 11.27
N VAL A 266 -8.83 -7.16 12.44
CA VAL A 266 -10.18 -7.68 12.76
C VAL A 266 -11.22 -6.57 12.70
N GLN A 267 -10.87 -5.34 13.08
CA GLN A 267 -11.77 -4.20 13.01
C GLN A 267 -11.96 -3.65 11.61
N TYR A 268 -10.98 -3.82 10.75
CA TYR A 268 -11.01 -3.25 9.40
C TYR A 268 -11.62 -4.21 8.37
N TRP A 269 -11.24 -5.50 8.37
CA TRP A 269 -11.81 -6.50 7.46
C TRP A 269 -12.96 -7.26 8.12
N PRO A 270 -14.22 -7.06 7.70
CA PRO A 270 -15.40 -7.58 8.40
C PRO A 270 -15.44 -9.11 8.58
N GLU A 271 -14.79 -9.87 7.68
CA GLU A 271 -14.76 -11.33 7.75
C GLU A 271 -13.61 -11.90 8.60
N LEU A 272 -12.70 -11.06 9.06
CA LEU A 272 -11.63 -11.52 9.95
C LEU A 272 -12.13 -11.57 11.39
N THR A 273 -11.67 -12.58 12.09
CA THR A 273 -11.89 -12.78 13.53
C THR A 273 -10.55 -12.98 14.23
N GLU A 274 -10.52 -12.93 15.55
CA GLU A 274 -9.31 -13.22 16.33
C GLU A 274 -8.77 -14.64 16.08
N ASN A 275 -9.60 -15.57 15.61
CA ASN A 275 -9.24 -16.95 15.29
C ASN A 275 -8.87 -17.15 13.81
N SER A 276 -8.94 -16.12 13.00
CA SER A 276 -8.53 -16.21 11.59
C SER A 276 -7.02 -16.44 11.48
N SER A 277 -6.59 -17.19 10.45
CA SER A 277 -5.18 -17.44 10.20
C SER A 277 -4.49 -16.25 9.54
N PHE A 278 -3.16 -16.20 9.63
CA PHE A 278 -2.37 -15.23 8.86
C PHE A 278 -2.62 -15.35 7.35
N LYS A 279 -2.85 -16.57 6.83
CA LYS A 279 -3.24 -16.78 5.43
C LYS A 279 -4.56 -16.07 5.09
N ASP A 280 -5.57 -16.12 5.98
CA ASP A 280 -6.84 -15.44 5.74
C ASP A 280 -6.68 -13.93 5.62
N LEU A 281 -5.81 -13.33 6.43
CA LEU A 281 -5.43 -11.93 6.30
C LEU A 281 -4.77 -11.64 4.95
N ILE A 282 -3.78 -12.43 4.55
CA ILE A 282 -3.07 -12.24 3.27
C ILE A 282 -4.01 -12.40 2.06
N LEU A 283 -4.99 -13.28 2.14
CA LEU A 283 -6.01 -13.43 1.09
C LEU A 283 -6.86 -12.16 0.92
N ARG A 284 -7.22 -11.47 2.02
CA ARG A 284 -7.96 -10.20 1.96
C ARG A 284 -7.10 -9.09 1.37
N ILE A 285 -5.89 -8.92 1.87
CA ILE A 285 -4.95 -7.94 1.32
C ILE A 285 -4.74 -8.18 -0.19
N ARG A 286 -4.51 -9.43 -0.62
CA ARG A 286 -4.39 -9.77 -2.05
C ARG A 286 -5.64 -9.39 -2.84
N ALA A 287 -6.82 -9.51 -2.25
CA ALA A 287 -8.07 -9.13 -2.89
C ALA A 287 -8.22 -7.61 -3.02
N ASP A 288 -7.76 -6.86 -2.02
CA ASP A 288 -7.68 -5.41 -2.07
C ASP A 288 -6.75 -4.96 -3.20
N GLU A 289 -5.54 -5.54 -3.31
CA GLU A 289 -4.59 -5.23 -4.39
C GLU A 289 -5.17 -5.54 -5.79
N ALA A 290 -5.94 -6.63 -5.90
CA ALA A 290 -6.64 -6.94 -7.15
C ALA A 290 -7.70 -5.88 -7.50
N LYS A 291 -8.31 -5.27 -6.50
CA LYS A 291 -9.26 -4.17 -6.65
C LYS A 291 -8.58 -2.86 -7.02
N HIS A 292 -7.47 -2.51 -6.35
CA HIS A 292 -6.65 -1.35 -6.69
C HIS A 292 -6.12 -1.45 -8.13
N ARG A 293 -5.67 -2.65 -8.55
CA ARG A 293 -5.27 -2.94 -9.93
C ARG A 293 -6.37 -2.60 -10.93
N GLU A 294 -7.59 -3.11 -10.70
CA GLU A 294 -8.76 -2.86 -11.54
C GLU A 294 -9.07 -1.36 -11.61
N VAL A 295 -9.12 -0.69 -10.45
CA VAL A 295 -9.40 0.73 -10.33
C VAL A 295 -8.39 1.54 -11.14
N ASN A 296 -7.10 1.37 -10.89
CA ASN A 296 -6.08 2.18 -11.52
C ASN A 296 -5.95 1.95 -13.04
N HIS A 297 -6.06 0.70 -13.51
CA HIS A 297 -6.11 0.44 -14.96
C HIS A 297 -7.34 1.07 -15.62
N THR A 298 -8.49 1.05 -14.93
CA THR A 298 -9.72 1.69 -15.41
C THR A 298 -9.58 3.21 -15.46
N LEU A 299 -9.13 3.83 -14.36
CA LEU A 299 -8.93 5.28 -14.28
C LEU A 299 -7.95 5.77 -15.36
N ALA A 300 -6.93 4.96 -15.72
CA ALA A 300 -6.03 5.25 -16.81
C ALA A 300 -6.70 5.21 -18.20
N ASN A 301 -7.82 4.51 -18.37
CA ASN A 301 -8.58 4.45 -19.62
C ASN A 301 -9.56 5.62 -19.80
N LEU A 302 -9.87 6.33 -18.71
CA LEU A 302 -10.89 7.37 -18.68
C LEU A 302 -10.33 8.76 -19.03
N ASN A 303 -11.24 9.64 -19.46
CA ASN A 303 -10.92 11.05 -19.62
C ASN A 303 -10.92 11.74 -18.26
N GLN A 304 -9.74 12.18 -17.83
CA GLN A 304 -9.49 12.78 -16.51
C GLN A 304 -10.36 14.04 -16.23
N LYS A 305 -10.88 14.71 -17.26
CA LYS A 305 -11.63 15.96 -17.13
C LYS A 305 -13.15 15.77 -17.22
N SER A 306 -13.62 14.80 -17.98
CA SER A 306 -15.04 14.64 -18.34
C SER A 306 -15.71 13.45 -17.69
N ASP A 307 -15.01 12.35 -17.51
CA ASP A 307 -15.64 11.09 -17.11
C ASP A 307 -15.87 11.03 -15.60
N ARG A 308 -16.97 10.40 -15.21
CA ARG A 308 -17.27 10.10 -13.81
C ARG A 308 -16.51 8.85 -13.39
N ASN A 309 -16.25 8.75 -12.10
CA ASN A 309 -15.70 7.52 -11.53
C ASN A 309 -16.75 6.40 -11.59
N PRO A 310 -16.53 5.33 -12.37
CA PRO A 310 -17.53 4.29 -12.53
C PRO A 310 -17.71 3.43 -11.27
N PHE A 311 -16.71 3.35 -10.39
CA PHE A 311 -16.80 2.58 -9.14
C PHE A 311 -17.73 3.20 -8.12
N ALA A 312 -17.87 4.52 -8.14
CA ALA A 312 -18.77 5.27 -7.25
C ALA A 312 -20.19 5.41 -7.81
N MET A 313 -20.48 4.85 -8.97
CA MET A 313 -21.80 4.91 -9.61
C MET A 313 -22.62 3.67 -9.24
N GLN A 314 -23.85 3.91 -8.78
CA GLN A 314 -24.87 2.85 -8.72
C GLN A 314 -25.70 2.94 -10.00
N ILE A 315 -25.62 1.90 -10.84
CA ILE A 315 -26.35 1.81 -12.10
C ILE A 315 -27.31 0.64 -11.97
N GLU A 316 -28.60 1.00 -11.86
CA GLU A 316 -29.69 0.02 -11.86
C GLU A 316 -30.09 -0.33 -13.31
N ASP A 317 -30.60 -1.54 -13.49
CA ASP A 317 -31.18 -2.02 -14.77
C ASP A 317 -30.28 -1.84 -16.01
N TYR A 318 -28.99 -2.21 -15.87
CA TYR A 318 -28.06 -2.16 -16.99
C TYR A 318 -27.74 -3.56 -17.49
N ASP A 319 -27.82 -3.77 -18.82
CA ASP A 319 -27.68 -5.08 -19.49
C ASP A 319 -26.25 -5.65 -19.39
N LYS A 320 -25.26 -4.83 -19.09
CA LYS A 320 -23.86 -5.24 -18.98
C LYS A 320 -23.34 -5.05 -17.55
N PRO A 321 -22.45 -5.95 -17.07
CA PRO A 321 -21.75 -5.72 -15.80
C PRO A 321 -21.07 -4.36 -15.79
N GLN A 322 -21.11 -3.70 -14.63
CA GLN A 322 -20.44 -2.42 -14.39
C GLN A 322 -19.50 -2.53 -13.19
N PRO A 323 -18.42 -1.73 -13.14
CA PRO A 323 -17.52 -1.68 -12.01
C PRO A 323 -18.25 -1.39 -10.69
N ASN A 324 -17.79 -2.04 -9.63
CA ASN A 324 -18.24 -1.79 -8.26
C ASN A 324 -17.10 -2.11 -7.29
N TYR A 325 -17.31 -1.92 -5.99
CA TYR A 325 -16.30 -2.21 -4.97
C TYR A 325 -16.19 -3.70 -4.59
N GLY A 326 -17.10 -4.57 -5.05
CA GLY A 326 -17.05 -6.02 -4.77
C GLY A 326 -16.10 -6.77 -5.70
N LEU A 327 -15.78 -8.02 -5.35
CA LEU A 327 -14.90 -8.91 -6.14
C LEU A 327 -15.67 -9.71 -7.20
N LYS A 328 -16.99 -9.89 -7.03
CA LYS A 328 -17.80 -10.74 -7.90
C LYS A 328 -17.75 -10.33 -9.37
N VAL A 329 -17.64 -9.04 -9.64
CA VAL A 329 -17.50 -8.48 -10.98
C VAL A 329 -16.21 -7.68 -11.00
N THR A 330 -15.10 -8.32 -11.34
CA THR A 330 -13.76 -7.70 -11.38
C THR A 330 -13.14 -7.92 -12.75
N LYS A 331 -12.49 -6.87 -13.28
CA LYS A 331 -11.73 -6.93 -14.53
C LYS A 331 -10.30 -6.46 -14.27
N GLY A 332 -9.40 -7.40 -13.94
CA GLY A 332 -8.05 -7.09 -13.49
C GLY A 332 -7.20 -6.31 -14.51
N THR A 333 -7.55 -6.36 -15.80
CA THR A 333 -6.92 -5.53 -16.84
C THR A 333 -7.52 -4.12 -16.95
N GLY A 334 -8.50 -3.80 -16.09
CA GLY A 334 -9.28 -2.55 -16.13
C GLY A 334 -10.35 -2.53 -17.22
N TRP A 335 -11.38 -1.76 -16.97
CA TRP A 335 -12.49 -1.54 -17.90
C TRP A 335 -12.09 -0.55 -18.99
N GLU A 336 -12.46 -0.84 -20.22
CA GLU A 336 -12.32 0.12 -21.30
C GLU A 336 -13.46 1.14 -21.25
N ARG A 337 -13.20 2.35 -21.72
CA ARG A 337 -14.19 3.45 -21.67
C ARG A 337 -15.47 3.11 -22.43
N GLU A 338 -15.32 2.35 -23.50
CA GLU A 338 -16.43 1.92 -24.39
C GLU A 338 -17.36 0.88 -23.73
N ASP A 339 -16.89 0.17 -22.71
CA ASP A 339 -17.66 -0.82 -21.96
C ASP A 339 -18.48 -0.20 -20.83
N LEU A 340 -18.20 1.07 -20.51
CA LEU A 340 -18.74 1.77 -19.35
C LEU A 340 -19.89 2.70 -19.71
N LYS A 341 -20.85 2.79 -18.79
CA LYS A 341 -21.84 3.86 -18.75
C LYS A 341 -21.30 4.96 -17.85
N LEU A 342 -20.98 6.11 -18.44
CA LEU A 342 -20.28 7.22 -17.78
C LEU A 342 -21.17 8.46 -17.65
#